data_e514c7fb81639013fa375d64709021d9
#
_entry.id   e514c7fb81639013fa375d64709021d9
#
_cell.length_a   1.000
_cell.length_b   1.000
_cell.length_c   1.000
_cell.angle_alpha   90.00
_cell.angle_beta   90.00
_cell.angle_gamma   90.00
#
_symmetry.space_group_name_H-M   'P 1'
#
loop_
_entity.id
_entity.type
_entity.pdbx_description
1 polymer ?
#
loop_
_entity_poly.entity_id
_entity_poly.type
_entity_poly.pdbx_seq_one_letter_code
_entity_poly.pdbx_strand_id
1 'polypeptide(L)'
;INIRTGKPIIANVTGGVSGPAVLPVGLAAVYRVRTALPEIQIIGLGGIDSGEKALEYLYAGANAVEVGAAALFDPVAPLRVARELDDLLDSRPELAAKLAAGQTWR
;
A
#
# COMPACT_ATOMS: atom_id res chain seq x y z
N ILE A 1 -9.71 -24.33 4.58
CA ILE A 1 -9.91 -25.71 5.08
C ILE A 1 -9.58 -26.69 3.97
N ASN A 2 -8.78 -27.73 4.29
CA ASN A 2 -8.54 -28.83 3.36
C ASN A 2 -9.81 -29.70 3.27
N ILE A 3 -10.41 -29.75 2.10
CA ILE A 3 -11.70 -30.43 1.89
C ILE A 3 -11.64 -31.96 2.09
N ARG A 4 -10.44 -32.57 1.97
CA ARG A 4 -10.28 -34.01 2.15
C ARG A 4 -10.19 -34.42 3.62
N THR A 5 -9.58 -33.55 4.44
CA THR A 5 -9.31 -33.89 5.86
C THR A 5 -10.21 -33.11 6.82
N GLY A 6 -10.92 -32.08 6.35
CA GLY A 6 -11.71 -31.16 7.19
C GLY A 6 -10.87 -30.30 8.14
N LYS A 7 -9.55 -30.28 7.97
CA LYS A 7 -8.62 -29.57 8.86
C LYS A 7 -8.14 -28.25 8.24
N PRO A 8 -7.74 -27.27 9.06
CA PRO A 8 -7.05 -26.07 8.57
C PRO A 8 -5.82 -26.43 7.73
N ILE A 9 -5.57 -25.67 6.66
CA ILE A 9 -4.39 -25.86 5.80
C ILE A 9 -3.16 -25.30 6.50
N ILE A 10 -3.32 -24.16 7.21
CA ILE A 10 -2.22 -23.52 7.94
C ILE A 10 -2.17 -24.01 9.39
N ALA A 11 -0.97 -24.20 9.91
CA ALA A 11 -0.76 -24.77 11.24
C ALA A 11 -1.39 -23.94 12.38
N ASN A 12 -1.38 -22.61 12.24
CA ASN A 12 -1.95 -21.69 13.22
C ASN A 12 -3.48 -21.54 13.13
N VAL A 13 -4.16 -22.37 12.35
CA VAL A 13 -5.62 -22.34 12.12
C VAL A 13 -6.09 -21.08 11.37
N THR A 14 -5.65 -19.92 11.81
CA THR A 14 -5.92 -18.61 11.19
C THR A 14 -4.62 -17.92 10.80
N GLY A 15 -4.66 -17.03 9.83
CA GLY A 15 -3.52 -16.25 9.38
C GLY A 15 -3.92 -14.89 8.82
N GLY A 16 -2.93 -14.04 8.65
CA GLY A 16 -3.10 -12.75 8.00
C GLY A 16 -3.24 -12.86 6.49
N VAL A 17 -3.78 -11.84 5.87
CA VAL A 17 -3.83 -11.65 4.42
C VAL A 17 -2.81 -10.60 4.02
N SER A 18 -1.99 -10.91 3.01
CA SER A 18 -1.04 -9.98 2.41
C SER A 18 -1.16 -10.02 0.87
N GLY A 19 -0.42 -9.15 0.19
CA GLY A 19 -0.45 -9.05 -1.25
C GLY A 19 -1.57 -8.14 -1.79
N PRO A 20 -1.82 -8.13 -3.11
CA PRO A 20 -2.70 -7.15 -3.76
C PRO A 20 -4.13 -7.09 -3.19
N ALA A 21 -4.63 -8.21 -2.67
CA ALA A 21 -5.99 -8.27 -2.12
C ALA A 21 -6.21 -7.38 -0.89
N VAL A 22 -5.15 -7.03 -0.15
CA VAL A 22 -5.26 -6.20 1.06
C VAL A 22 -5.18 -4.71 0.76
N LEU A 23 -4.82 -4.30 -0.46
CA LEU A 23 -4.64 -2.90 -0.85
C LEU A 23 -5.83 -2.00 -0.44
N PRO A 24 -7.09 -2.29 -0.81
CA PRO A 24 -8.20 -1.41 -0.47
C PRO A 24 -8.45 -1.31 1.04
N VAL A 25 -8.13 -2.36 1.79
CA VAL A 25 -8.26 -2.36 3.26
C VAL A 25 -7.21 -1.44 3.87
N GLY A 26 -5.95 -1.53 3.39
CA GLY A 26 -4.86 -0.66 3.82
C GLY A 26 -5.11 0.80 3.50
N LEU A 27 -5.56 1.12 2.29
CA LEU A 27 -5.92 2.48 1.88
C LEU A 27 -7.02 3.06 2.77
N ALA A 28 -8.09 2.30 3.04
CA ALA A 28 -9.16 2.73 3.92
C ALA A 28 -8.67 2.97 5.37
N ALA A 29 -7.75 2.15 5.86
CA ALA A 29 -7.15 2.32 7.17
C ALA A 29 -6.34 3.63 7.26
N VAL A 30 -5.44 3.87 6.29
CA VAL A 30 -4.64 5.10 6.22
C VAL A 30 -5.53 6.34 6.15
N TYR A 31 -6.54 6.33 5.29
CA TYR A 31 -7.49 7.43 5.17
C TYR A 31 -8.21 7.74 6.50
N ARG A 32 -8.69 6.71 7.21
CA ARG A 32 -9.35 6.87 8.51
C ARG A 32 -8.42 7.43 9.57
N VAL A 33 -7.18 6.93 9.64
CA VAL A 33 -6.17 7.40 10.58
C VAL A 33 -5.82 8.87 10.29
N ARG A 34 -5.57 9.23 9.02
CA ARG A 34 -5.28 10.60 8.62
C ARG A 34 -6.43 11.56 8.94
N THR A 35 -7.68 11.10 8.75
CA THR A 35 -8.86 11.91 9.07
C THR A 35 -9.00 12.14 10.57
N ALA A 36 -8.74 11.12 11.38
CA ALA A 36 -8.86 11.20 12.84
C ALA A 36 -7.68 11.92 13.51
N LEU A 37 -6.47 11.77 12.95
CA LEU A 37 -5.20 12.25 13.50
C LEU A 37 -4.39 12.97 12.41
N PRO A 38 -4.75 14.23 12.06
CA PRO A 38 -4.15 14.92 10.91
C PRO A 38 -2.64 15.11 10.97
N GLU A 39 -2.06 15.18 12.18
CA GLU A 39 -0.64 15.52 12.37
C GLU A 39 0.28 14.30 12.54
N ILE A 40 -0.29 13.07 12.62
CA ILE A 40 0.54 11.89 12.85
C ILE A 40 1.30 11.49 11.58
N GLN A 41 2.50 10.96 11.74
CA GLN A 41 3.24 10.35 10.65
C GLN A 41 2.72 8.93 10.39
N ILE A 42 2.41 8.63 9.13
CA ILE A 42 1.80 7.36 8.71
C ILE A 42 2.69 6.71 7.65
N ILE A 43 3.04 5.45 7.89
CA ILE A 43 3.63 4.58 6.88
C ILE A 43 2.52 3.66 6.37
N GLY A 44 2.20 3.77 5.07
CA GLY A 44 1.20 2.92 4.42
C GLY A 44 1.82 1.62 3.93
N LEU A 45 1.17 0.50 4.22
CA LEU A 45 1.62 -0.80 3.74
C LEU A 45 0.45 -1.73 3.42
N GLY A 46 0.69 -2.67 2.52
CA GLY A 46 -0.27 -3.69 2.14
C GLY A 46 -0.65 -3.64 0.65
N GLY A 47 -0.25 -4.65 -0.09
CA GLY A 47 -0.60 -4.81 -1.50
C GLY A 47 0.11 -3.89 -2.48
N ILE A 48 1.17 -3.20 -2.06
CA ILE A 48 1.94 -2.30 -2.91
C ILE A 48 2.91 -3.14 -3.75
N ASP A 49 2.75 -3.12 -5.07
CA ASP A 49 3.59 -3.81 -6.05
C ASP A 49 3.91 -2.93 -7.29
N SER A 50 3.49 -1.67 -7.27
CA SER A 50 3.76 -0.70 -8.34
C SER A 50 3.83 0.74 -7.80
N GLY A 51 4.44 1.64 -8.58
CA GLY A 51 4.49 3.07 -8.27
C GLY A 51 3.11 3.72 -8.16
N GLU A 52 2.15 3.27 -8.99
CA GLU A 52 0.76 3.76 -8.91
C GLU A 52 0.13 3.44 -7.56
N LYS A 53 0.28 2.20 -7.07
CA LYS A 53 -0.26 1.80 -5.77
C LYS A 53 0.44 2.49 -4.60
N ALA A 54 1.75 2.77 -4.73
CA ALA A 54 2.46 3.61 -3.78
C ALA A 54 1.85 5.02 -3.73
N LEU A 55 1.57 5.63 -4.91
CA LEU A 55 0.94 6.93 -5.00
C LEU A 55 -0.47 6.95 -4.40
N GLU A 56 -1.25 5.87 -4.56
CA GLU A 56 -2.57 5.75 -3.93
C GLU A 56 -2.48 5.88 -2.40
N TYR A 57 -1.49 5.24 -1.78
CA TYR A 57 -1.26 5.37 -0.33
C TYR A 57 -0.85 6.78 0.09
N LEU A 58 0.02 7.44 -0.67
CA LEU A 58 0.39 8.81 -0.42
C LEU A 58 -0.84 9.74 -0.55
N TYR A 59 -1.69 9.51 -1.54
CA TYR A 59 -2.95 10.21 -1.69
C TYR A 59 -3.94 9.92 -0.55
N ALA A 60 -3.96 8.71 -0.03
CA ALA A 60 -4.78 8.38 1.15
C ALA A 60 -4.30 9.08 2.43
N GLY A 61 -3.12 9.69 2.40
CA GLY A 61 -2.56 10.48 3.51
C GLY A 61 -1.37 9.84 4.20
N ALA A 62 -0.77 8.78 3.63
CA ALA A 62 0.50 8.27 4.11
C ALA A 62 1.64 9.27 3.84
N ASN A 63 2.64 9.31 4.73
CA ASN A 63 3.86 10.09 4.55
C ASN A 63 4.95 9.28 3.84
N ALA A 64 4.90 7.98 4.00
CA ALA A 64 5.78 7.01 3.34
C ALA A 64 5.03 5.71 3.09
N VAL A 65 5.62 4.83 2.28
CA VAL A 65 5.08 3.51 1.99
C VAL A 65 6.11 2.42 2.25
N GLU A 66 5.63 1.22 2.51
CA GLU A 66 6.45 0.03 2.70
C GLU A 66 6.00 -1.08 1.75
N VAL A 67 6.95 -1.73 1.08
CA VAL A 67 6.72 -2.83 0.16
C VAL A 67 7.10 -4.14 0.83
N GLY A 68 6.13 -5.00 1.08
CA GLY A 68 6.32 -6.28 1.78
C GLY A 68 6.16 -7.49 0.86
N ALA A 69 4.95 -7.97 0.67
CA ALA A 69 4.67 -9.23 -0.03
C ALA A 69 5.25 -9.29 -1.45
N ALA A 70 5.30 -8.18 -2.18
CA ALA A 70 5.91 -8.12 -3.52
C ALA A 70 7.39 -8.50 -3.50
N ALA A 71 8.13 -8.14 -2.45
CA ALA A 71 9.54 -8.45 -2.31
C ALA A 71 9.82 -9.96 -2.09
N LEU A 72 8.83 -10.74 -1.71
CA LEU A 72 8.96 -12.21 -1.60
C LEU A 72 9.05 -12.88 -2.98
N PHE A 73 8.44 -12.29 -3.99
CA PHE A 73 8.44 -12.80 -5.37
C PHE A 73 9.46 -12.09 -6.25
N ASP A 74 9.68 -10.81 -5.99
CA ASP A 74 10.63 -9.94 -6.68
C ASP A 74 11.44 -9.16 -5.63
N PRO A 75 12.64 -9.65 -5.27
CA PRO A 75 13.48 -9.01 -4.24
C PRO A 75 13.84 -7.55 -4.53
N VAL A 76 13.79 -7.12 -5.80
CA VAL A 76 14.05 -5.73 -6.19
C VAL A 76 12.77 -4.88 -6.26
N ALA A 77 11.61 -5.45 -5.94
CA ALA A 77 10.34 -4.73 -5.97
C ALA A 77 10.36 -3.39 -5.22
N PRO A 78 10.93 -3.26 -4.03
CA PRO A 78 10.99 -1.96 -3.34
C PRO A 78 11.69 -0.88 -4.17
N LEU A 79 12.82 -1.21 -4.78
CA LEU A 79 13.57 -0.28 -5.64
C LEU A 79 12.82 0.01 -6.95
N ARG A 80 12.20 -1.01 -7.54
CA ARG A 80 11.40 -0.85 -8.75
C ARG A 80 10.18 0.05 -8.49
N VAL A 81 9.44 -0.18 -7.42
CA VAL A 81 8.29 0.65 -7.02
C VAL A 81 8.71 2.10 -6.78
N ALA A 82 9.85 2.33 -6.12
CA ALA A 82 10.36 3.69 -5.93
C ALA A 82 10.65 4.40 -7.26
N ARG A 83 11.33 3.71 -8.20
CA ARG A 83 11.62 4.27 -9.53
C ARG A 83 10.35 4.52 -10.34
N GLU A 84 9.40 3.58 -10.33
CA GLU A 84 8.11 3.74 -10.99
C GLU A 84 7.33 4.96 -10.44
N LEU A 85 7.39 5.18 -9.12
CA LEU A 85 6.77 6.34 -8.50
C LEU A 85 7.46 7.64 -8.93
N ASP A 86 8.79 7.68 -8.93
CA ASP A 86 9.56 8.84 -9.38
C ASP A 86 9.25 9.16 -10.85
N ASP A 87 9.32 8.16 -11.74
CA ASP A 87 9.01 8.30 -13.17
C ASP A 87 7.56 8.78 -13.39
N LEU A 88 6.62 8.29 -12.58
CA LEU A 88 5.22 8.69 -12.66
C LEU A 88 5.03 10.16 -12.28
N LEU A 89 5.68 10.62 -11.20
CA LEU A 89 5.59 12.00 -10.74
C LEU A 89 6.34 12.97 -11.67
N ASP A 90 7.46 12.55 -12.25
CA ASP A 90 8.24 13.35 -13.21
C ASP A 90 7.50 13.50 -14.55
N SER A 91 6.90 12.43 -15.05
CA SER A 91 6.15 12.45 -16.32
C SER A 91 4.77 13.10 -16.22
N ARG A 92 4.23 13.21 -15.01
CA ARG A 92 2.88 13.73 -14.74
C ARG A 92 2.88 14.74 -13.58
N PRO A 93 3.40 15.97 -13.83
CA PRO A 93 3.55 16.99 -12.78
C PRO A 93 2.24 17.36 -12.08
N GLU A 94 1.10 17.15 -12.72
CA GLU A 94 -0.20 17.37 -12.09
C GLU A 94 -0.47 16.42 -10.92
N LEU A 95 0.12 15.22 -10.92
CA LEU A 95 0.01 14.28 -9.81
C LEU A 95 0.87 14.74 -8.61
N ALA A 96 2.10 15.19 -8.90
CA ALA A 96 2.98 15.77 -7.89
C ALA A 96 2.36 17.00 -7.23
N ALA A 97 1.74 17.88 -8.03
CA ALA A 97 1.04 19.06 -7.54
C ALA A 97 -0.14 18.70 -6.61
N LYS A 98 -0.93 17.69 -6.96
CA LYS A 98 -2.02 17.19 -6.11
C LYS A 98 -1.49 16.63 -4.79
N LEU A 99 -0.40 15.88 -4.83
CA LEU A 99 0.23 15.33 -3.64
C LEU A 99 0.72 16.45 -2.71
N ALA A 100 1.43 17.43 -3.28
CA ALA A 100 1.94 18.59 -2.53
C ALA A 100 0.83 19.46 -1.92
N ALA A 101 -0.34 19.54 -2.58
CA ALA A 101 -1.49 20.25 -2.06
C ALA A 101 -2.18 19.54 -0.89
N GLY A 102 -1.82 18.30 -0.58
CA GLY A 102 -2.44 17.52 0.49
C GLY A 102 -3.92 17.21 0.26
N GLN A 103 -4.38 17.39 -0.97
CA GLN A 103 -5.79 17.22 -1.33
C GLN A 103 -5.96 15.95 -2.11
N THR A 104 -6.42 14.95 -1.43
CA THR A 104 -6.56 13.67 -2.10
C THR A 104 -8.00 13.20 -2.20
N TRP A 105 -8.85 13.56 -1.26
CA TRP A 105 -10.22 13.03 -1.18
C TRP A 105 -11.30 14.08 -0.89
N ARG A 106 -10.94 15.33 -0.87
CA ARG A 106 -11.86 16.43 -0.50
C ARG A 106 -12.16 17.35 -1.66
#